data_f0ed7c6532c7d75bb4233ffde4b696b5
#
_entry.id   f0ed7c6532c7d75bb4233ffde4b696b5
#
_cell.length_a   1.000
_cell.length_b   1.000
_cell.length_c   1.000
_cell.angle_alpha   90.00
_cell.angle_beta   90.00
_cell.angle_gamma   90.00
#
_symmetry.space_group_name_H-M   'P 1'
#
loop_
_entity.id
_entity.type
_entity.pdbx_description
1 polymer ?
#
loop_
_entity_poly.entity_id
_entity_poly.type
_entity_poly.pdbx_seq_one_letter_code
_entity_poly.pdbx_strand_id
1 'polypeptide(L)'
;MPRRFSSLFRQSLDRLTRAWVDEVYADTRTDLATLLTFRELVEQLPELFDELAYLLDERADEEEICEGARRLRGYAQTRFQQGVLIDEVARELMLLRDTLCEFLWREVPARVEEGASGLHDALRRSWLFFDELIAQAILVFAVSLRPVVPTRGSVWPPPRRRRRP
;
A
#
# COMPACT_ATOMS: atom_id res chain seq x y z
N MET A 1 -27.31 3.60 -14.73
CA MET A 1 -26.48 4.20 -13.69
C MET A 1 -25.01 3.99 -14.04
N PRO A 2 -24.19 5.02 -14.06
CA PRO A 2 -22.76 4.84 -14.29
C PRO A 2 -22.21 3.85 -13.25
N ARG A 3 -21.46 2.86 -13.71
CA ARG A 3 -20.81 1.92 -12.79
C ARG A 3 -19.65 2.64 -12.16
N ARG A 4 -19.74 2.85 -10.86
CA ARG A 4 -18.67 3.45 -10.04
C ARG A 4 -17.60 2.41 -9.72
N PHE A 5 -16.40 2.86 -9.42
CA PHE A 5 -15.29 2.00 -9.00
C PHE A 5 -15.64 1.17 -7.75
N SER A 6 -16.38 1.75 -6.79
CA SER A 6 -16.88 1.02 -5.62
C SER A 6 -17.71 -0.21 -6.00
N SER A 7 -18.59 -0.09 -7.00
CA SER A 7 -19.36 -1.22 -7.49
C SER A 7 -18.50 -2.24 -8.24
N LEU A 8 -17.55 -1.77 -9.04
CA LEU A 8 -16.62 -2.60 -9.80
C LEU A 8 -15.72 -3.43 -8.86
N PHE A 9 -15.12 -2.80 -7.86
CA PHE A 9 -14.24 -3.48 -6.92
C PHE A 9 -15.00 -4.46 -6.05
N ARG A 10 -16.15 -4.08 -5.52
CA ARG A 10 -17.00 -4.98 -4.71
C ARG A 10 -17.42 -6.24 -5.47
N GLN A 11 -17.79 -6.10 -6.72
CA GLN A 11 -18.18 -7.24 -7.58
C GLN A 11 -16.98 -8.11 -7.97
N SER A 12 -15.77 -7.58 -7.92
CA SER A 12 -14.55 -8.25 -8.38
C SER A 12 -13.57 -8.58 -7.26
N LEU A 13 -13.91 -8.30 -5.99
CA LEU A 13 -13.01 -8.44 -4.86
C LEU A 13 -12.38 -9.84 -4.78
N ASP A 14 -13.19 -10.88 -4.88
CA ASP A 14 -12.68 -12.27 -4.82
C ASP A 14 -11.73 -12.59 -5.97
N ARG A 15 -12.02 -12.08 -7.17
CA ARG A 15 -11.17 -12.28 -8.34
C ARG A 15 -9.85 -11.51 -8.22
N LEU A 16 -9.90 -10.27 -7.76
CA LEU A 16 -8.72 -9.45 -7.50
C LEU A 16 -7.85 -10.09 -6.42
N THR A 17 -8.46 -10.52 -5.32
CA THR A 17 -7.76 -11.19 -4.22
C THR A 17 -7.05 -12.45 -4.69
N ARG A 18 -7.72 -13.32 -5.45
CA ARG A 18 -7.12 -14.55 -6.00
C ARG A 18 -5.97 -14.24 -6.94
N ALA A 19 -6.16 -13.32 -7.88
CA ALA A 19 -5.12 -12.94 -8.83
C ALA A 19 -3.87 -12.42 -8.10
N TRP A 20 -4.03 -11.58 -7.09
CA TRP A 20 -2.91 -11.08 -6.30
C TRP A 20 -2.24 -12.18 -5.46
N VAL A 21 -3.00 -13.05 -4.81
CA VAL A 21 -2.43 -14.18 -4.05
C VAL A 21 -1.63 -15.11 -4.96
N ASP A 22 -2.11 -15.37 -6.16
CA ASP A 22 -1.38 -16.18 -7.15
C ASP A 22 -0.06 -15.51 -7.53
N GLU A 23 -0.02 -14.18 -7.71
CA GLU A 23 1.22 -13.43 -7.96
C GLU A 23 2.18 -13.48 -6.77
N VAL A 24 1.68 -13.32 -5.53
CA VAL A 24 2.50 -13.45 -4.32
C VAL A 24 3.12 -14.84 -4.22
N TYR A 25 2.36 -15.90 -4.49
CA TYR A 25 2.85 -17.28 -4.39
C TYR A 25 3.81 -17.64 -5.54
N ALA A 26 3.68 -17.00 -6.69
CA ALA A 26 4.56 -17.20 -7.84
C ALA A 26 5.87 -16.40 -7.76
N ASP A 27 5.89 -15.28 -7.02
CA ASP A 27 7.07 -14.42 -6.92
C ASP A 27 8.14 -15.01 -6.01
N THR A 28 9.23 -15.46 -6.62
CA THR A 28 10.38 -16.06 -5.90
C THR A 28 11.21 -15.06 -5.08
N ARG A 29 10.91 -13.76 -5.20
CA ARG A 29 11.60 -12.69 -4.48
C ARG A 29 10.96 -12.36 -3.14
N THR A 30 9.87 -13.01 -2.78
CA THR A 30 9.14 -12.81 -1.52
C THR A 30 8.96 -14.12 -0.77
N ASP A 31 9.01 -14.04 0.56
CA ASP A 31 8.75 -15.13 1.48
C ASP A 31 7.36 -15.04 2.15
N LEU A 32 6.51 -14.12 1.70
CA LEU A 32 5.18 -13.86 2.28
C LEU A 32 4.32 -15.12 2.39
N ALA A 33 4.37 -15.99 1.38
CA ALA A 33 3.63 -17.25 1.37
C ALA A 33 4.02 -18.21 2.51
N THR A 34 5.22 -18.08 3.06
CA THR A 34 5.73 -18.86 4.20
C THR A 34 5.59 -18.12 5.52
N LEU A 35 5.59 -16.79 5.50
CA LEU A 35 5.52 -15.93 6.68
C LEU A 35 4.10 -15.73 7.18
N LEU A 36 3.12 -15.69 6.28
CA LEU A 36 1.73 -15.39 6.57
C LEU A 36 0.82 -16.55 6.16
N THR A 37 -0.21 -16.79 6.96
CA THR A 37 -1.34 -17.62 6.53
C THR A 37 -2.14 -16.90 5.44
N PHE A 38 -2.89 -17.64 4.65
CA PHE A 38 -3.79 -17.06 3.64
C PHE A 38 -4.71 -15.97 4.25
N ARG A 39 -5.27 -16.24 5.43
CA ARG A 39 -6.15 -15.29 6.13
C ARG A 39 -5.42 -14.00 6.47
N GLU A 40 -4.25 -14.09 7.09
CA GLU A 40 -3.43 -12.94 7.44
C GLU A 40 -3.02 -12.13 6.19
N LEU A 41 -2.74 -12.82 5.09
CA LEU A 41 -2.38 -12.18 3.83
C LEU A 41 -3.52 -11.30 3.28
N VAL A 42 -4.77 -11.79 3.31
CA VAL A 42 -5.90 -11.16 2.61
C VAL A 42 -6.81 -10.30 3.50
N GLU A 43 -6.71 -10.39 4.82
CA GLU A 43 -7.68 -9.77 5.75
C GLU A 43 -7.81 -8.24 5.63
N GLN A 44 -6.77 -7.55 5.18
CA GLN A 44 -6.73 -6.10 5.06
C GLN A 44 -7.15 -5.58 3.67
N LEU A 45 -7.30 -6.46 2.68
CA LEU A 45 -7.61 -6.07 1.31
C LEU A 45 -8.97 -5.37 1.14
N PRO A 46 -10.06 -5.82 1.81
CA PRO A 46 -11.35 -5.15 1.66
C PRO A 46 -11.29 -3.67 2.04
N GLU A 47 -10.68 -3.32 3.17
CA GLU A 47 -10.54 -1.93 3.61
C GLU A 47 -9.69 -1.10 2.63
N LEU A 48 -8.60 -1.66 2.14
CA LEU A 48 -7.72 -1.00 1.17
C LEU A 48 -8.46 -0.72 -0.15
N PHE A 49 -9.20 -1.69 -0.66
CA PHE A 49 -9.95 -1.52 -1.90
C PHE A 49 -11.15 -0.59 -1.73
N ASP A 50 -11.82 -0.59 -0.59
CA ASP A 50 -12.92 0.33 -0.31
C ASP A 50 -12.43 1.79 -0.26
N GLU A 51 -11.30 2.06 0.40
CA GLU A 51 -10.69 3.39 0.44
C GLU A 51 -10.28 3.85 -0.96
N LEU A 52 -9.56 3.01 -1.70
CA LEU A 52 -9.14 3.36 -3.05
C LEU A 52 -10.35 3.60 -3.98
N ALA A 53 -11.36 2.74 -3.92
CA ALA A 53 -12.57 2.91 -4.72
C ALA A 53 -13.28 4.23 -4.44
N TYR A 54 -13.35 4.63 -3.16
CA TYR A 54 -13.89 5.92 -2.77
C TYR A 54 -13.10 7.09 -3.38
N LEU A 55 -11.78 7.06 -3.28
CA LEU A 55 -10.90 8.10 -3.84
C LEU A 55 -11.03 8.20 -5.37
N LEU A 56 -11.21 7.08 -6.06
CA LEU A 56 -11.43 7.04 -7.51
C LEU A 56 -12.81 7.59 -7.89
N ASP A 57 -13.86 7.24 -7.15
CA ASP A 57 -15.23 7.69 -7.39
C ASP A 57 -15.40 9.19 -7.14
N GLU A 58 -14.74 9.72 -6.11
CA GLU A 58 -14.76 11.15 -5.77
C GLU A 58 -13.77 11.98 -6.61
N ARG A 59 -12.99 11.34 -7.49
CA ARG A 59 -11.94 11.99 -8.30
C ARG A 59 -10.97 12.79 -7.45
N ALA A 60 -10.60 12.21 -6.30
CA ALA A 60 -9.73 12.80 -5.31
C ALA A 60 -8.48 13.45 -5.93
N ASP A 61 -8.09 14.59 -5.42
CA ASP A 61 -6.83 15.22 -5.77
C ASP A 61 -5.64 14.52 -5.11
N GLU A 62 -4.43 14.99 -5.37
CA GLU A 62 -3.21 14.36 -4.86
C GLU A 62 -3.12 14.39 -3.34
N GLU A 63 -3.55 15.48 -2.69
CA GLU A 63 -3.54 15.61 -1.24
C GLU A 63 -4.54 14.66 -0.58
N GLU A 64 -5.74 14.59 -1.12
CA GLU A 64 -6.79 13.66 -0.65
C GLU A 64 -6.37 12.19 -0.82
N ILE A 65 -5.68 11.85 -1.91
CA ILE A 65 -5.14 10.50 -2.14
C ILE A 65 -4.07 10.17 -1.10
N CYS A 66 -3.13 11.08 -0.87
CA CYS A 66 -2.10 10.89 0.15
C CYS A 66 -2.71 10.75 1.55
N GLU A 67 -3.72 11.54 1.88
CA GLU A 67 -4.45 11.43 3.15
C GLU A 67 -5.17 10.08 3.29
N GLY A 68 -5.82 9.60 2.23
CA GLY A 68 -6.46 8.29 2.19
C GLY A 68 -5.47 7.17 2.46
N ALA A 69 -4.31 7.20 1.81
CA ALA A 69 -3.24 6.23 2.06
C ALA A 69 -2.69 6.30 3.49
N ARG A 70 -2.54 7.49 4.07
CA ARG A 70 -2.10 7.67 5.46
C ARG A 70 -3.08 7.09 6.48
N ARG A 71 -4.38 7.15 6.20
CA ARG A 71 -5.40 6.50 7.04
C ARG A 71 -5.20 4.99 7.14
N LEU A 72 -4.60 4.37 6.13
CA LEU A 72 -4.31 2.93 6.07
C LEU A 72 -2.92 2.53 6.61
N ARG A 73 -2.24 3.41 7.34
CA ARG A 73 -0.94 3.06 7.96
C ARG A 73 -1.01 1.84 8.89
N GLY A 74 -2.19 1.51 9.41
CA GLY A 74 -2.44 0.29 10.16
C GLY A 74 -2.11 -0.99 9.40
N TYR A 75 -2.12 -0.96 8.08
CA TYR A 75 -1.67 -2.05 7.22
C TYR A 75 -0.21 -2.43 7.53
N ALA A 76 0.69 -1.45 7.49
CA ALA A 76 2.10 -1.67 7.80
C ALA A 76 2.34 -2.01 9.28
N GLN A 77 1.58 -1.42 10.20
CA GLN A 77 1.65 -1.76 11.63
C GLN A 77 1.30 -3.22 11.89
N THR A 78 0.26 -3.73 11.24
CA THR A 78 -0.12 -5.14 11.33
C THR A 78 0.99 -6.04 10.78
N ARG A 79 1.57 -5.72 9.62
CA ARG A 79 2.68 -6.48 9.04
C ARG A 79 3.92 -6.47 9.95
N PHE A 80 4.24 -5.33 10.54
CA PHE A 80 5.32 -5.24 11.51
C PHE A 80 5.10 -6.16 12.72
N GLN A 81 3.88 -6.18 13.26
CA GLN A 81 3.52 -7.06 14.39
C GLN A 81 3.54 -8.55 14.01
N GLN A 82 3.26 -8.87 12.76
CA GLN A 82 3.36 -10.22 12.22
C GLN A 82 4.79 -10.68 11.93
N GLY A 83 5.79 -9.81 12.15
CA GLY A 83 7.21 -10.12 11.93
C GLY A 83 7.64 -10.04 10.45
N VAL A 84 6.82 -9.44 9.58
CA VAL A 84 7.16 -9.22 8.18
C VAL A 84 8.19 -8.09 8.08
N LEU A 85 9.20 -8.25 7.22
CA LEU A 85 10.22 -7.23 7.01
C LEU A 85 9.72 -6.14 6.03
N ILE A 86 10.34 -4.97 6.07
CA ILE A 86 9.90 -3.82 5.27
C ILE A 86 10.01 -4.05 3.75
N ASP A 87 11.03 -4.74 3.30
CA ASP A 87 11.20 -5.11 1.90
C ASP A 87 10.09 -6.05 1.41
N GLU A 88 9.63 -6.97 2.27
CA GLU A 88 8.49 -7.84 2.00
C GLU A 88 7.19 -7.03 1.89
N VAL A 89 6.95 -6.09 2.81
CA VAL A 89 5.77 -5.20 2.76
C VAL A 89 5.77 -4.34 1.49
N ALA A 90 6.92 -3.77 1.15
CA ALA A 90 7.04 -2.99 -0.07
C ALA A 90 6.74 -3.83 -1.32
N ARG A 91 7.27 -5.05 -1.39
CA ARG A 91 7.01 -5.99 -2.50
C ARG A 91 5.56 -6.42 -2.57
N GLU A 92 4.96 -6.72 -1.43
CA GLU A 92 3.53 -7.03 -1.29
C GLU A 92 2.66 -5.94 -1.92
N LEU A 93 2.90 -4.68 -1.57
CA LEU A 93 2.16 -3.52 -2.08
C LEU A 93 2.44 -3.26 -3.56
N MET A 94 3.67 -3.48 -4.03
CA MET A 94 4.00 -3.38 -5.46
C MET A 94 3.24 -4.42 -6.29
N LEU A 95 3.21 -5.68 -5.84
CA LEU A 95 2.47 -6.75 -6.52
C LEU A 95 0.96 -6.46 -6.52
N LEU A 96 0.43 -5.94 -5.42
CA LEU A 96 -0.98 -5.56 -5.32
C LEU A 96 -1.32 -4.42 -6.29
N ARG A 97 -0.47 -3.39 -6.36
CA ARG A 97 -0.60 -2.31 -7.32
C ARG A 97 -0.62 -2.82 -8.76
N ASP A 98 0.34 -3.66 -9.10
CA ASP A 98 0.47 -4.17 -10.47
C ASP A 98 -0.74 -5.03 -10.86
N THR A 99 -1.20 -5.91 -9.97
CA THR A 99 -2.43 -6.70 -10.15
C THR A 99 -3.66 -5.81 -10.35
N LEU A 100 -3.79 -4.77 -9.53
CA LEU A 100 -4.89 -3.81 -9.63
C LEU A 100 -4.83 -3.01 -10.94
N CYS A 101 -3.66 -2.51 -11.31
CA CYS A 101 -3.49 -1.74 -12.55
C CYS A 101 -3.86 -2.59 -13.79
N GLU A 102 -3.47 -3.85 -13.81
CA GLU A 102 -3.85 -4.77 -14.87
C GLU A 102 -5.37 -5.03 -14.90
N PHE A 103 -5.98 -5.18 -13.74
CA PHE A 103 -7.43 -5.29 -13.60
C PHE A 103 -8.14 -4.03 -14.14
N LEU A 104 -7.71 -2.84 -13.73
CA LEU A 104 -8.29 -1.58 -14.20
C LEU A 104 -8.15 -1.43 -15.72
N TRP A 105 -6.99 -1.78 -16.26
CA TRP A 105 -6.73 -1.75 -17.70
C TRP A 105 -7.72 -2.59 -18.49
N ARG A 106 -8.09 -3.76 -17.97
CA ARG A 106 -9.02 -4.69 -18.62
C ARG A 106 -10.49 -4.30 -18.45
N GLU A 107 -10.87 -3.83 -17.27
CA GLU A 107 -12.28 -3.69 -16.89
C GLU A 107 -12.84 -2.28 -17.12
N VAL A 108 -12.03 -1.23 -16.91
CA VAL A 108 -12.52 0.15 -16.96
C VAL A 108 -13.01 0.55 -18.35
N PRO A 109 -12.30 0.28 -19.46
CA PRO A 109 -12.75 0.70 -20.78
C PRO A 109 -14.13 0.14 -21.18
N ALA A 110 -14.48 -1.03 -20.64
CA ALA A 110 -15.73 -1.71 -20.96
C ALA A 110 -16.88 -1.41 -19.98
N ARG A 111 -16.56 -0.91 -18.78
CA ARG A 111 -17.51 -0.85 -17.66
C ARG A 111 -17.67 0.51 -17.00
N VAL A 112 -16.78 1.46 -17.27
CA VAL A 112 -16.82 2.81 -16.73
C VAL A 112 -17.14 3.79 -17.86
N GLU A 113 -18.08 4.69 -17.61
CA GLU A 113 -18.65 5.60 -18.62
C GLU A 113 -17.60 6.50 -19.28
N GLU A 114 -16.51 6.80 -18.58
CA GLU A 114 -15.46 7.71 -19.04
C GLU A 114 -14.41 7.06 -19.96
N GLY A 115 -14.50 5.76 -20.18
CA GLY A 115 -13.64 5.04 -21.13
C GLY A 115 -12.14 5.24 -20.88
N ALA A 116 -11.39 5.59 -21.94
CA ALA A 116 -9.93 5.69 -21.90
C ALA A 116 -9.41 6.83 -20.99
N SER A 117 -10.11 7.97 -20.91
CA SER A 117 -9.69 9.07 -20.02
C SER A 117 -9.90 8.72 -18.56
N GLY A 118 -10.99 8.06 -18.22
CA GLY A 118 -11.24 7.56 -16.87
C GLY A 118 -10.23 6.50 -16.46
N LEU A 119 -9.79 5.65 -17.39
CA LEU A 119 -8.73 4.67 -17.14
C LEU A 119 -7.40 5.35 -16.79
N HIS A 120 -6.98 6.32 -17.59
CA HIS A 120 -5.72 7.05 -17.33
C HIS A 120 -5.72 7.69 -15.94
N ASP A 121 -6.81 8.37 -15.61
CA ASP A 121 -6.98 8.99 -14.31
C ASP A 121 -6.99 7.98 -13.15
N ALA A 122 -7.68 6.86 -13.31
CA ALA A 122 -7.73 5.81 -12.31
C ALA A 122 -6.36 5.18 -12.07
N LEU A 123 -5.61 4.90 -13.14
CA LEU A 123 -4.26 4.37 -13.05
C LEU A 123 -3.32 5.35 -12.33
N ARG A 124 -3.35 6.64 -12.71
CA ARG A 124 -2.51 7.67 -12.07
C ARG A 124 -2.81 7.79 -10.58
N ARG A 125 -4.09 7.85 -10.18
CA ARG A 125 -4.48 7.93 -8.76
C ARG A 125 -4.10 6.68 -7.99
N SER A 126 -4.27 5.50 -8.59
CA SER A 126 -3.86 4.25 -7.97
C SER A 126 -2.34 4.21 -7.73
N TRP A 127 -1.52 4.66 -8.67
CA TRP A 127 -0.08 4.76 -8.48
C TRP A 127 0.28 5.67 -7.31
N LEU A 128 -0.28 6.88 -7.25
CA LEU A 128 -0.04 7.82 -6.15
C LEU A 128 -0.43 7.23 -4.79
N PHE A 129 -1.57 6.54 -4.75
CA PHE A 129 -2.05 5.89 -3.54
C PHE A 129 -1.09 4.81 -3.03
N PHE A 130 -0.63 3.93 -3.90
CA PHE A 130 0.32 2.88 -3.51
C PHE A 130 1.72 3.41 -3.19
N ASP A 131 2.19 4.43 -3.88
CA ASP A 131 3.47 5.08 -3.57
C ASP A 131 3.43 5.66 -2.15
N GLU A 132 2.34 6.33 -1.77
CA GLU A 132 2.17 6.83 -0.41
C GLU A 132 2.02 5.70 0.62
N LEU A 133 1.30 4.61 0.30
CA LEU A 133 1.22 3.44 1.20
C LEU A 133 2.60 2.86 1.49
N ILE A 134 3.45 2.73 0.47
CA ILE A 134 4.82 2.24 0.62
C ILE A 134 5.65 3.22 1.47
N ALA A 135 5.52 4.52 1.23
CA ALA A 135 6.20 5.55 2.02
C ALA A 135 5.77 5.48 3.50
N GLN A 136 4.47 5.32 3.76
CA GLN A 136 3.95 5.14 5.13
C GLN A 136 4.46 3.85 5.79
N ALA A 137 4.58 2.76 5.03
CA ALA A 137 5.16 1.52 5.54
C ALA A 137 6.61 1.73 5.96
N ILE A 138 7.42 2.40 5.16
CA ILE A 138 8.81 2.73 5.49
C ILE A 138 8.88 3.56 6.78
N LEU A 139 8.02 4.56 6.93
CA LEU A 139 7.97 5.40 8.12
C LEU A 139 7.57 4.61 9.38
N VAL A 140 6.55 3.76 9.29
CA VAL A 140 6.10 2.90 10.40
C VAL A 140 7.23 1.99 10.86
N PHE A 141 7.93 1.33 9.94
CA PHE A 141 9.06 0.46 10.27
C PHE A 141 10.25 1.24 10.84
N ALA A 142 10.60 2.39 10.26
CA ALA A 142 11.69 3.23 10.74
C ALA A 142 11.45 3.71 12.18
N VAL A 143 10.22 4.11 12.51
CA VAL A 143 9.85 4.53 13.87
C VAL A 143 9.85 3.35 14.84
N SER A 144 9.32 2.20 14.42
CA SER A 144 9.21 1.00 15.25
C SER A 144 10.55 0.35 15.56
N LEU A 145 11.54 0.50 14.68
CA LEU A 145 12.90 -0.02 14.85
C LEU A 145 13.85 0.97 15.55
N ARG A 146 13.40 2.17 15.89
CA ARG A 146 14.24 3.10 16.66
C ARG A 146 14.61 2.46 18.01
N PRO A 147 15.93 2.32 18.32
CA PRO A 147 16.31 1.84 19.63
C PRO A 147 15.79 2.82 20.69
N VAL A 148 15.22 2.29 21.77
CA VAL A 148 14.95 3.08 22.98
C VAL A 148 16.30 3.50 23.52
N VAL A 149 16.75 4.68 23.15
CA VAL A 149 17.99 5.24 23.71
C VAL A 149 17.67 5.57 25.16
N PRO A 150 18.33 4.93 26.14
CA PRO A 150 18.18 5.35 27.53
C PRO A 150 18.61 6.81 27.62
N THR A 151 17.74 7.66 28.12
CA THR A 151 17.86 9.13 28.17
C THR A 151 18.98 9.64 29.10
N ARG A 152 19.94 8.82 29.49
CA ARG A 152 21.10 9.21 30.23
C ARG A 152 22.37 9.10 29.38
N GLY A 153 22.72 10.20 28.74
CA GLY A 153 24.12 10.49 28.44
C GLY A 153 24.60 10.36 27.01
N SER A 154 23.80 10.18 25.97
CA SER A 154 24.32 10.30 24.61
C SER A 154 23.64 11.44 23.84
N VAL A 155 24.26 12.61 23.95
CA VAL A 155 23.96 13.70 22.99
C VAL A 155 24.66 13.33 21.67
N TRP A 156 23.90 13.00 20.67
CA TRP A 156 24.43 12.85 19.31
C TRP A 156 24.09 14.12 18.49
N PRO A 157 25.06 14.75 17.83
CA PRO A 157 26.48 14.38 17.73
C PRO A 157 27.27 14.72 19.00
N PRO A 158 28.36 13.99 19.28
CA PRO A 158 29.23 14.30 20.44
C PRO A 158 29.79 15.70 20.26
N PRO A 159 29.96 16.45 21.36
CA PRO A 159 30.50 17.80 21.30
C PRO A 159 31.86 17.78 20.60
N ARG A 160 32.02 18.63 19.57
CA ARG A 160 33.29 18.77 18.85
C ARG A 160 34.37 19.19 19.85
N ARG A 161 35.40 18.35 20.04
CA ARG A 161 36.54 18.72 20.81
C ARG A 161 37.17 19.99 20.21
N ARG A 162 37.09 21.11 20.94
CA ARG A 162 37.84 22.31 20.59
C ARG A 162 39.33 21.94 20.65
N ARG A 163 40.02 22.01 19.50
CA ARG A 163 41.48 22.00 19.52
C ARG A 163 41.92 23.22 20.32
N ARG A 164 42.60 22.98 21.41
CA ARG A 164 43.33 24.06 22.12
C ARG A 164 44.44 24.54 21.22
N PRO A 165 44.76 25.85 21.22
CA PRO A 165 45.86 26.44 20.45
C PRO A 165 47.23 25.93 20.96
#